data_542b9bfd307a3a6735f01870405b943f
#
_entry.id   542b9bfd307a3a6735f01870405b943f
#
_cell.length_a   1.000
_cell.length_b   1.000
_cell.length_c   1.000
_cell.angle_alpha   90.00
_cell.angle_beta   90.00
_cell.angle_gamma   90.00
#
_symmetry.space_group_name_H-M   'P 1'
#
loop_
_entity.id
_entity.type
_entity.pdbx_description
1 polymer ?
#
loop_
_entity_poly.entity_id
_entity_poly.type
_entity_poly.pdbx_seq_one_letter_code
_entity_poly.pdbx_strand_id
1 'polypeptide(L)'
;LREGGKFLLNCVWDKEEALQRIPNNVKRDIARANGKLYIINATKLAHDIGLGQRTNTIMQSAFFKLAEIIPFEDAQQYMKDYAKKSYAKKGDDIVQLNYQAIDIGASGLVEIEVDPAWKDLKVEAKVEEAKDCSCSSCDCSAVEKFVEKIAKPVNAIKGYDLPVSAFNGYEDGTFENGTSAFEKRGVAVDVPLWDSTKCIQCNQCSYVCPHAVIRPFLVSEEEKAASPVAFDTLKAMGKGLDGLTYRIQVSPLDCVGCGSCVNVCPAPGKAITMQPIAMSMDVEEDKKADYLFNKVEYRSNLMSIDTVKGSQFAQPLFEFHGACPGCGETPYLKAITQLFGDRMMVANATGCSSIYSGSAPATPYTTNSCGEGPSWASSLFEDNAEFGMGMHVAVEALRDRIQTVMEANLDTVSEEMATLFKEWIANRKYSAKTREIRDILVPMLEKTDAAYAKEILELKQYLVKKSQWIIGGDGWAYDIGYGGLDHVLASSEDVNIIVLDTEVYSNTGGQASKSTPTAAVAKFAAAGKSVKKKDLAAIAMSYGHIYVAQVSMGANQQQYLKAIKEAEAHQGPSIIIAYAPCINHGIKKGMSKSQTE
;
A
#
# COMPACT_ATOMS: atom_id res chain seq x y z
N LEU A 1 -34.09 -0.34 1.33
CA LEU A 1 -34.60 0.76 2.17
C LEU A 1 -35.85 0.30 2.88
N ARG A 2 -36.10 0.74 4.15
CA ARG A 2 -37.38 0.57 4.81
C ARG A 2 -38.40 1.55 4.23
N GLU A 3 -39.67 1.21 4.28
CA GLU A 3 -40.75 2.11 3.86
C GLU A 3 -40.73 3.41 4.68
N GLY A 4 -40.83 4.54 3.99
CA GLY A 4 -40.70 5.87 4.58
C GLY A 4 -39.26 6.25 5.02
N GLY A 5 -38.27 5.42 4.69
CA GLY A 5 -36.88 5.65 5.08
C GLY A 5 -36.27 6.92 4.47
N LYS A 6 -35.35 7.55 5.20
CA LYS A 6 -34.62 8.74 4.73
C LYS A 6 -33.24 8.32 4.23
N PHE A 7 -32.86 8.72 3.01
CA PHE A 7 -31.56 8.47 2.41
C PHE A 7 -30.79 9.78 2.35
N LEU A 8 -29.60 9.81 2.97
CA LEU A 8 -28.70 10.96 2.98
C LEU A 8 -27.43 10.63 2.19
N LEU A 9 -27.11 11.44 1.19
CA LEU A 9 -25.91 11.36 0.41
C LEU A 9 -24.99 12.55 0.69
N ASN A 10 -23.77 12.31 1.15
CA ASN A 10 -22.73 13.33 1.22
C ASN A 10 -22.03 13.40 -0.15
N CYS A 11 -22.23 14.48 -0.88
CA CYS A 11 -21.68 14.67 -2.22
C CYS A 11 -21.41 16.15 -2.50
N VAL A 12 -20.61 16.40 -3.52
CA VAL A 12 -20.28 17.78 -3.99
C VAL A 12 -21.34 18.35 -4.94
N TRP A 13 -22.29 17.53 -5.36
CA TRP A 13 -23.30 17.88 -6.36
C TRP A 13 -24.36 18.82 -5.80
N ASP A 14 -24.82 19.72 -6.63
CA ASP A 14 -26.07 20.44 -6.39
C ASP A 14 -27.30 19.57 -6.67
N LYS A 15 -28.49 20.14 -6.51
CA LYS A 15 -29.74 19.39 -6.68
C LYS A 15 -29.93 18.84 -8.10
N GLU A 16 -29.56 19.61 -9.11
CA GLU A 16 -29.73 19.25 -10.52
C GLU A 16 -28.73 18.18 -10.93
N GLU A 17 -27.48 18.36 -10.54
CA GLU A 17 -26.42 17.40 -10.81
C GLU A 17 -26.67 16.06 -10.07
N ALA A 18 -27.15 16.10 -8.83
CA ALA A 18 -27.51 14.91 -8.08
C ALA A 18 -28.63 14.13 -8.77
N LEU A 19 -29.64 14.83 -9.30
CA LEU A 19 -30.72 14.20 -10.07
C LEU A 19 -30.22 13.50 -11.33
N GLN A 20 -29.16 13.99 -11.95
CA GLN A 20 -28.55 13.34 -13.13
C GLN A 20 -27.67 12.17 -12.75
N ARG A 21 -26.86 12.30 -11.68
CA ARG A 21 -25.82 11.33 -11.32
C ARG A 21 -26.29 10.16 -10.45
N ILE A 22 -27.36 10.33 -9.69
CA ILE A 22 -27.88 9.23 -8.86
C ILE A 22 -28.41 8.11 -9.79
N PRO A 23 -27.90 6.87 -9.64
CA PRO A 23 -28.29 5.76 -10.51
C PRO A 23 -29.78 5.43 -10.46
N ASN A 24 -30.34 5.00 -11.58
CA ASN A 24 -31.76 4.68 -11.71
C ASN A 24 -32.24 3.59 -10.73
N ASN A 25 -31.39 2.60 -10.39
CA ASN A 25 -31.71 1.60 -9.37
C ASN A 25 -31.88 2.24 -7.98
N VAL A 26 -31.02 3.18 -7.60
CA VAL A 26 -31.13 3.89 -6.32
C VAL A 26 -32.37 4.75 -6.28
N LYS A 27 -32.64 5.53 -7.33
CA LYS A 27 -33.88 6.32 -7.47
C LYS A 27 -35.11 5.45 -7.33
N ARG A 28 -35.14 4.33 -8.06
CA ARG A 28 -36.25 3.38 -8.04
C ARG A 28 -36.46 2.80 -6.64
N ASP A 29 -35.42 2.39 -5.97
CA ASP A 29 -35.52 1.76 -4.66
C ASP A 29 -35.95 2.76 -3.58
N ILE A 30 -35.55 4.03 -3.66
CA ILE A 30 -36.03 5.11 -2.81
C ILE A 30 -37.55 5.36 -3.07
N ALA A 31 -37.94 5.46 -4.34
CA ALA A 31 -39.33 5.71 -4.69
C ALA A 31 -40.27 4.55 -4.31
N ARG A 32 -39.82 3.30 -4.49
CA ARG A 32 -40.60 2.09 -4.09
C ARG A 32 -40.78 1.99 -2.59
N ALA A 33 -39.79 2.44 -1.82
CA ALA A 33 -39.84 2.50 -0.36
C ALA A 33 -40.62 3.72 0.15
N ASN A 34 -41.25 4.53 -0.70
CA ASN A 34 -41.85 5.83 -0.34
C ASN A 34 -40.87 6.67 0.51
N GLY A 35 -39.57 6.56 0.21
CA GLY A 35 -38.50 7.18 0.97
C GLY A 35 -38.27 8.65 0.62
N LYS A 36 -37.48 9.33 1.45
CA LYS A 36 -37.05 10.69 1.22
C LYS A 36 -35.58 10.72 0.87
N LEU A 37 -35.18 11.62 -0.02
CA LEU A 37 -33.80 11.78 -0.49
C LEU A 37 -33.24 13.13 -0.04
N TYR A 38 -32.08 13.11 0.59
CA TYR A 38 -31.35 14.30 1.01
C TYR A 38 -29.93 14.25 0.50
N ILE A 39 -29.37 15.42 0.17
CA ILE A 39 -27.95 15.60 -0.10
C ILE A 39 -27.37 16.63 0.86
N ILE A 40 -26.04 16.54 1.09
CA ILE A 40 -25.26 17.51 1.84
C ILE A 40 -23.85 17.55 1.26
N ASN A 41 -23.25 18.73 1.12
CA ASN A 41 -21.84 18.87 0.82
C ASN A 41 -21.07 19.17 2.12
N ALA A 42 -20.93 18.14 2.97
CA ALA A 42 -20.28 18.29 4.26
C ALA A 42 -18.79 18.66 4.14
N THR A 43 -18.13 18.27 3.03
CA THR A 43 -16.73 18.62 2.76
C THR A 43 -16.57 20.12 2.53
N LYS A 44 -17.42 20.72 1.68
CA LYS A 44 -17.40 22.16 1.46
C LYS A 44 -17.73 22.92 2.77
N LEU A 45 -18.78 22.49 3.48
CA LEU A 45 -19.17 23.10 4.74
C LEU A 45 -18.04 23.06 5.79
N ALA A 46 -17.31 21.94 5.89
CA ALA A 46 -16.17 21.81 6.80
C ALA A 46 -15.02 22.73 6.39
N HIS A 47 -14.74 22.83 5.11
CA HIS A 47 -13.70 23.72 4.57
C HIS A 47 -14.02 25.19 4.84
N ASP A 48 -15.26 25.62 4.57
CA ASP A 48 -15.72 27.00 4.69
C ASP A 48 -15.61 27.55 6.14
N ILE A 49 -15.75 26.67 7.15
CA ILE A 49 -15.60 27.05 8.58
C ILE A 49 -14.20 26.78 9.15
N GLY A 50 -13.23 26.32 8.34
CA GLY A 50 -11.85 26.07 8.77
C GLY A 50 -11.58 24.72 9.42
N LEU A 51 -12.51 23.76 9.36
CA LEU A 51 -12.31 22.37 9.81
C LEU A 51 -11.57 21.51 8.78
N GLY A 52 -11.25 22.04 7.60
CA GLY A 52 -10.64 21.30 6.50
C GLY A 52 -11.50 20.13 6.06
N GLN A 53 -10.99 18.90 6.09
CA GLN A 53 -11.71 17.70 5.64
C GLN A 53 -12.52 17.01 6.77
N ARG A 54 -12.68 17.63 7.95
CA ARG A 54 -13.32 17.00 9.12
C ARG A 54 -14.84 17.15 9.07
N THR A 55 -15.51 16.21 8.45
CA THR A 55 -16.97 16.24 8.22
C THR A 55 -17.79 15.56 9.31
N ASN A 56 -17.16 14.84 10.24
CA ASN A 56 -17.87 13.96 11.19
C ASN A 56 -18.96 14.68 12.00
N THR A 57 -18.64 15.84 12.58
CA THR A 57 -19.55 16.62 13.43
C THR A 57 -20.72 17.16 12.59
N ILE A 58 -20.46 17.59 11.35
CA ILE A 58 -21.47 18.06 10.39
C ILE A 58 -22.44 16.92 10.05
N MET A 59 -21.88 15.76 9.68
CA MET A 59 -22.68 14.58 9.32
C MET A 59 -23.49 14.03 10.50
N GLN A 60 -22.93 14.07 11.70
CA GLN A 60 -23.64 13.68 12.92
C GLN A 60 -24.85 14.59 13.19
N SER A 61 -24.69 15.90 13.04
CA SER A 61 -25.80 16.86 13.17
C SER A 61 -26.89 16.61 12.11
N ALA A 62 -26.49 16.42 10.84
CA ALA A 62 -27.40 16.07 9.76
C ALA A 62 -28.16 14.75 10.05
N PHE A 63 -27.47 13.75 10.59
CA PHE A 63 -28.08 12.49 11.00
C PHE A 63 -29.16 12.68 12.06
N PHE A 64 -28.84 13.36 13.18
CA PHE A 64 -29.83 13.58 14.25
C PHE A 64 -31.03 14.40 13.76
N LYS A 65 -30.82 15.38 12.88
CA LYS A 65 -31.90 16.14 12.26
C LYS A 65 -32.87 15.27 11.44
N LEU A 66 -32.31 14.29 10.71
CA LEU A 66 -33.10 13.41 9.85
C LEU A 66 -33.67 12.20 10.60
N ALA A 67 -32.92 11.66 11.56
CA ALA A 67 -33.32 10.42 12.25
C ALA A 67 -34.45 10.62 13.27
N GLU A 68 -34.59 11.84 13.83
CA GLU A 68 -35.69 12.20 14.76
C GLU A 68 -35.82 11.23 15.95
N ILE A 69 -34.69 10.65 16.42
CA ILE A 69 -34.65 9.70 17.55
C ILE A 69 -34.96 10.40 18.85
N ILE A 70 -34.54 11.65 18.97
CA ILE A 70 -34.82 12.60 20.06
C ILE A 70 -35.13 13.97 19.45
N PRO A 71 -35.76 14.91 20.15
CA PRO A 71 -35.93 16.27 19.66
C PRO A 71 -34.60 16.85 19.20
N PHE A 72 -34.59 17.49 18.03
CA PHE A 72 -33.31 17.95 17.42
C PHE A 72 -32.62 18.97 18.31
N GLU A 73 -33.34 19.85 18.97
CA GLU A 73 -32.82 20.85 19.90
C GLU A 73 -32.05 20.20 21.05
N ASP A 74 -32.57 19.08 21.59
CA ASP A 74 -31.88 18.31 22.64
C ASP A 74 -30.62 17.63 22.07
N ALA A 75 -30.70 17.02 20.90
CA ALA A 75 -29.57 16.41 20.22
C ALA A 75 -28.45 17.44 19.98
N GLN A 76 -28.82 18.62 19.49
CA GLN A 76 -27.91 19.72 19.23
C GLN A 76 -27.19 20.19 20.51
N GLN A 77 -27.94 20.31 21.61
CA GLN A 77 -27.36 20.68 22.90
C GLN A 77 -26.40 19.61 23.42
N TYR A 78 -26.78 18.34 23.37
CA TYR A 78 -25.90 17.23 23.77
C TYR A 78 -24.62 17.17 22.92
N MET A 79 -24.73 17.38 21.62
CA MET A 79 -23.56 17.44 20.74
C MET A 79 -22.62 18.59 21.12
N LYS A 80 -23.16 19.78 21.44
CA LYS A 80 -22.37 20.94 21.87
C LYS A 80 -21.69 20.67 23.23
N ASP A 81 -22.39 20.09 24.17
CA ASP A 81 -21.83 19.73 25.48
C ASP A 81 -20.72 18.69 25.36
N TYR A 82 -20.91 17.69 24.49
CA TYR A 82 -19.90 16.69 24.22
C TYR A 82 -18.68 17.26 23.48
N ALA A 83 -18.89 18.15 22.52
CA ALA A 83 -17.81 18.85 21.84
C ALA A 83 -16.98 19.69 22.82
N LYS A 84 -17.62 20.43 23.73
CA LYS A 84 -16.95 21.15 24.79
C LYS A 84 -16.12 20.24 25.69
N LYS A 85 -16.68 19.13 26.15
CA LYS A 85 -15.99 18.11 26.97
C LYS A 85 -14.78 17.53 26.25
N SER A 86 -14.89 17.26 24.95
CA SER A 86 -13.85 16.61 24.15
C SER A 86 -12.73 17.56 23.73
N TYR A 87 -13.06 18.82 23.46
CA TYR A 87 -12.13 19.76 22.83
C TYR A 87 -11.71 20.94 23.70
N ALA A 88 -12.25 21.15 24.91
CA ALA A 88 -11.87 22.26 25.78
C ALA A 88 -10.36 22.36 26.04
N LYS A 89 -9.67 21.22 26.17
CA LYS A 89 -8.21 21.18 26.33
C LYS A 89 -7.42 21.63 25.09
N LYS A 90 -8.07 21.73 23.91
CA LYS A 90 -7.45 22.14 22.66
C LYS A 90 -7.63 23.64 22.34
N GLY A 91 -8.37 24.37 23.19
CA GLY A 91 -8.67 25.77 23.04
C GLY A 91 -10.13 26.05 22.67
N ASP A 92 -10.62 27.21 23.09
CA ASP A 92 -12.02 27.61 22.85
C ASP A 92 -12.33 27.79 21.38
N ASP A 93 -11.38 28.20 20.54
CA ASP A 93 -11.54 28.34 19.11
C ASP A 93 -11.97 27.00 18.46
N ILE A 94 -11.36 25.89 18.90
CA ILE A 94 -11.72 24.55 18.39
C ILE A 94 -13.12 24.14 18.85
N VAL A 95 -13.52 24.52 20.07
CA VAL A 95 -14.88 24.28 20.57
C VAL A 95 -15.90 25.04 19.73
N GLN A 96 -15.64 26.31 19.44
CA GLN A 96 -16.51 27.17 18.64
C GLN A 96 -16.64 26.66 17.20
N LEU A 97 -15.55 26.21 16.57
CA LEU A 97 -15.59 25.59 15.24
C LEU A 97 -16.50 24.33 15.24
N ASN A 98 -16.45 23.51 16.29
CA ASN A 98 -17.34 22.35 16.39
C ASN A 98 -18.81 22.76 16.63
N TYR A 99 -19.06 23.85 17.38
CA TYR A 99 -20.41 24.39 17.52
C TYR A 99 -20.97 24.85 16.17
N GLN A 100 -20.18 25.59 15.39
CA GLN A 100 -20.56 25.97 14.04
C GLN A 100 -20.83 24.76 13.15
N ALA A 101 -19.98 23.72 13.23
CA ALA A 101 -20.19 22.46 12.49
C ALA A 101 -21.52 21.78 12.83
N ILE A 102 -21.92 21.78 14.11
CA ILE A 102 -23.19 21.25 14.56
C ILE A 102 -24.36 22.06 13.97
N ASP A 103 -24.26 23.39 14.00
CA ASP A 103 -25.32 24.28 13.53
C ASP A 103 -25.52 24.17 12.00
N ILE A 104 -24.41 24.20 11.24
CA ILE A 104 -24.47 24.12 9.77
C ILE A 104 -24.79 22.71 9.24
N GLY A 105 -24.51 21.66 10.01
CA GLY A 105 -24.82 20.28 9.59
C GLY A 105 -26.31 20.05 9.38
N ALA A 106 -27.15 20.60 10.24
CA ALA A 106 -28.60 20.53 10.10
C ALA A 106 -29.16 21.47 9.03
N SER A 107 -28.60 22.68 8.91
CA SER A 107 -29.05 23.70 7.95
C SER A 107 -28.54 23.46 6.52
N GLY A 108 -27.45 22.71 6.36
CA GLY A 108 -26.85 22.37 5.07
C GLY A 108 -27.52 21.21 4.34
N LEU A 109 -28.58 20.62 4.91
CA LEU A 109 -29.36 19.56 4.27
C LEU A 109 -30.21 20.13 3.13
N VAL A 110 -30.16 19.47 1.98
CA VAL A 110 -31.00 19.78 0.80
C VAL A 110 -31.88 18.59 0.50
N GLU A 111 -33.17 18.77 0.58
CA GLU A 111 -34.15 17.73 0.21
C GLU A 111 -34.34 17.70 -1.31
N ILE A 112 -34.29 16.53 -1.89
CA ILE A 112 -34.57 16.26 -3.30
C ILE A 112 -35.93 15.62 -3.38
N GLU A 113 -36.82 16.20 -4.17
CA GLU A 113 -38.16 15.65 -4.41
C GLU A 113 -38.04 14.31 -5.14
N VAL A 114 -38.66 13.28 -4.56
CA VAL A 114 -38.69 11.94 -5.13
C VAL A 114 -39.88 11.85 -6.10
N ASP A 115 -39.56 11.82 -7.40
CA ASP A 115 -40.59 11.68 -8.43
C ASP A 115 -41.23 10.30 -8.35
N PRO A 116 -42.56 10.20 -8.20
CA PRO A 116 -43.30 8.93 -8.22
C PRO A 116 -43.05 8.08 -9.45
N ALA A 117 -42.71 8.69 -10.60
CA ALA A 117 -42.35 7.99 -11.83
C ALA A 117 -41.05 7.18 -11.70
N TRP A 118 -40.22 7.45 -10.71
CA TRP A 118 -39.01 6.66 -10.48
C TRP A 118 -39.29 5.21 -10.08
N LYS A 119 -40.49 4.89 -9.59
CA LYS A 119 -40.88 3.50 -9.26
C LYS A 119 -40.74 2.54 -10.45
N ASP A 120 -40.94 3.07 -11.65
CA ASP A 120 -40.99 2.32 -12.90
C ASP A 120 -39.72 2.55 -13.77
N LEU A 121 -38.71 3.26 -13.25
CA LEU A 121 -37.46 3.44 -13.96
C LEU A 121 -36.90 2.07 -14.34
N LYS A 122 -36.70 1.90 -15.65
CA LYS A 122 -35.94 0.76 -16.14
C LYS A 122 -34.53 0.89 -15.57
N VAL A 123 -34.20 -0.03 -14.70
CA VAL A 123 -32.81 -0.32 -14.43
C VAL A 123 -32.36 -1.01 -15.69
N GLU A 124 -31.65 -0.26 -16.56
CA GLU A 124 -30.68 -0.96 -17.35
C GLU A 124 -29.88 -1.73 -16.32
N ALA A 125 -29.96 -3.04 -16.32
CA ALA A 125 -28.82 -3.79 -15.93
C ALA A 125 -27.72 -3.19 -16.81
N LYS A 126 -26.89 -2.32 -16.23
CA LYS A 126 -25.48 -2.44 -16.44
C LYS A 126 -25.13 -3.73 -15.69
N VAL A 127 -25.52 -4.82 -16.31
CA VAL A 127 -24.52 -5.69 -16.81
C VAL A 127 -23.67 -4.76 -17.67
N GLU A 128 -22.65 -4.11 -17.12
CA GLU A 128 -21.34 -4.38 -17.68
C GLU A 128 -21.43 -5.89 -17.78
N GLU A 129 -21.81 -6.34 -18.98
CA GLU A 129 -21.56 -7.69 -19.42
C GLU A 129 -20.12 -7.81 -18.96
N ALA A 130 -19.91 -8.59 -17.91
CA ALA A 130 -18.61 -9.10 -17.60
C ALA A 130 -18.20 -9.55 -18.97
N LYS A 131 -17.35 -8.75 -19.66
CA LYS A 131 -17.00 -8.99 -21.03
C LYS A 131 -16.66 -10.42 -20.95
N ASP A 132 -17.58 -11.23 -21.41
CA ASP A 132 -17.48 -12.65 -21.25
C ASP A 132 -16.14 -12.95 -21.89
N CYS A 133 -15.10 -13.09 -21.06
CA CYS A 133 -13.81 -13.57 -21.52
C CYS A 133 -13.94 -15.06 -21.84
N SER A 134 -15.08 -15.45 -22.39
CA SER A 134 -15.32 -16.64 -23.17
C SER A 134 -14.66 -16.53 -24.56
N CYS A 135 -14.11 -15.37 -24.89
CA CYS A 135 -13.26 -15.16 -26.04
C CYS A 135 -11.94 -15.88 -25.80
N SER A 136 -11.77 -17.02 -26.44
CA SER A 136 -10.50 -17.74 -26.57
C SER A 136 -9.39 -16.93 -27.28
N SER A 137 -9.64 -15.66 -27.61
CA SER A 137 -8.78 -14.69 -28.28
C SER A 137 -8.51 -13.39 -27.49
N CYS A 138 -9.04 -13.22 -26.26
CA CYS A 138 -8.67 -12.10 -25.38
C CYS A 138 -7.41 -12.47 -24.59
N ASP A 139 -6.36 -11.70 -24.79
CA ASP A 139 -5.07 -11.80 -24.10
C ASP A 139 -5.15 -11.19 -22.68
N CYS A 140 -6.27 -11.45 -21.94
CA CYS A 140 -6.46 -10.98 -20.58
C CYS A 140 -5.52 -11.71 -19.64
N SER A 141 -4.76 -10.96 -18.84
CA SER A 141 -3.87 -11.54 -17.83
C SER A 141 -4.65 -12.34 -16.77
N ALA A 142 -3.96 -13.23 -16.05
CA ALA A 142 -4.55 -13.98 -14.93
C ALA A 142 -5.15 -13.03 -13.88
N VAL A 143 -4.45 -11.92 -13.58
CA VAL A 143 -4.88 -10.87 -12.65
C VAL A 143 -6.21 -10.23 -13.08
N GLU A 144 -6.33 -9.86 -14.37
CA GLU A 144 -7.59 -9.28 -14.88
C GLU A 144 -8.75 -10.25 -14.76
N LYS A 145 -8.53 -11.53 -15.07
CA LYS A 145 -9.55 -12.58 -14.93
C LYS A 145 -10.00 -12.74 -13.47
N PHE A 146 -9.05 -12.74 -12.53
CA PHE A 146 -9.37 -12.80 -11.10
C PHE A 146 -10.16 -11.58 -10.65
N VAL A 147 -9.73 -10.38 -11.06
CA VAL A 147 -10.41 -9.12 -10.72
C VAL A 147 -11.86 -9.12 -11.22
N GLU A 148 -12.10 -9.48 -12.47
CA GLU A 148 -13.46 -9.48 -13.04
C GLU A 148 -14.35 -10.56 -12.41
N LYS A 149 -13.82 -11.78 -12.24
CA LYS A 149 -14.62 -12.91 -11.79
C LYS A 149 -14.86 -12.95 -10.27
N ILE A 150 -13.91 -12.49 -9.47
CA ILE A 150 -13.92 -12.64 -8.01
C ILE A 150 -13.88 -11.28 -7.31
N ALA A 151 -12.85 -10.45 -7.56
CA ALA A 151 -12.64 -9.25 -6.78
C ALA A 151 -13.78 -8.22 -6.93
N LYS A 152 -14.22 -7.93 -8.15
CA LYS A 152 -15.32 -6.99 -8.39
C LYS A 152 -16.66 -7.46 -7.79
N PRO A 153 -17.12 -8.71 -7.98
CA PRO A 153 -18.32 -9.19 -7.30
C PRO A 153 -18.24 -9.12 -5.78
N VAL A 154 -17.09 -9.47 -5.18
CA VAL A 154 -16.89 -9.40 -3.73
C VAL A 154 -16.95 -7.95 -3.24
N ASN A 155 -16.26 -7.02 -3.92
CA ASN A 155 -16.31 -5.59 -3.59
C ASN A 155 -17.71 -4.98 -3.78
N ALA A 156 -18.50 -5.50 -4.70
CA ALA A 156 -19.91 -5.12 -4.90
C ALA A 156 -20.87 -5.76 -3.88
N ILE A 157 -20.34 -6.45 -2.85
CA ILE A 157 -21.12 -7.20 -1.84
C ILE A 157 -21.99 -8.31 -2.48
N LYS A 158 -21.53 -8.89 -3.59
CA LYS A 158 -22.16 -10.00 -4.31
C LYS A 158 -21.34 -11.30 -4.21
N GLY A 159 -20.41 -11.37 -3.25
CA GLY A 159 -19.58 -12.57 -3.05
C GLY A 159 -20.39 -13.84 -2.77
N TYR A 160 -21.54 -13.71 -2.10
CA TYR A 160 -22.46 -14.85 -1.85
C TYR A 160 -23.18 -15.37 -3.10
N ASP A 161 -23.20 -14.58 -4.19
CA ASP A 161 -23.79 -15.00 -5.47
C ASP A 161 -22.79 -15.84 -6.30
N LEU A 162 -21.51 -15.86 -5.91
CA LEU A 162 -20.48 -16.64 -6.60
C LEU A 162 -20.64 -18.14 -6.28
N PRO A 163 -20.61 -19.01 -7.30
CA PRO A 163 -20.55 -20.45 -7.07
C PRO A 163 -19.19 -20.84 -6.51
N VAL A 164 -19.13 -21.93 -5.74
CA VAL A 164 -17.84 -22.45 -5.21
C VAL A 164 -16.83 -22.70 -6.33
N SER A 165 -17.29 -23.12 -7.50
CA SER A 165 -16.43 -23.35 -8.68
C SER A 165 -15.78 -22.07 -9.24
N ALA A 166 -16.20 -20.87 -8.82
CA ALA A 166 -15.50 -19.63 -9.19
C ALA A 166 -14.07 -19.59 -8.62
N PHE A 167 -13.81 -20.35 -7.55
CA PHE A 167 -12.52 -20.45 -6.88
C PHE A 167 -11.68 -21.66 -7.34
N ASN A 168 -12.09 -22.35 -8.41
CA ASN A 168 -11.26 -23.42 -8.99
C ASN A 168 -9.92 -22.82 -9.47
N GLY A 169 -8.81 -23.43 -9.03
CA GLY A 169 -7.45 -22.97 -9.23
C GLY A 169 -6.89 -22.12 -8.08
N TYR A 170 -7.70 -21.91 -7.02
CA TYR A 170 -7.31 -21.17 -5.80
C TYR A 170 -7.53 -22.02 -4.54
N GLU A 171 -7.60 -23.35 -4.68
CA GLU A 171 -7.91 -24.28 -3.59
C GLU A 171 -6.82 -24.33 -2.52
N ASP A 172 -5.61 -23.96 -2.86
CA ASP A 172 -4.45 -23.87 -1.97
C ASP A 172 -4.38 -22.53 -1.21
N GLY A 173 -5.32 -21.60 -1.49
CA GLY A 173 -5.36 -20.27 -0.88
C GLY A 173 -4.43 -19.24 -1.52
N THR A 174 -3.82 -19.55 -2.67
CA THR A 174 -3.07 -18.56 -3.46
C THR A 174 -4.00 -17.62 -4.20
N PHE A 175 -3.62 -16.34 -4.32
CA PHE A 175 -4.35 -15.31 -5.08
C PHE A 175 -3.37 -14.51 -5.92
N GLU A 176 -3.91 -13.86 -6.97
CA GLU A 176 -3.13 -13.06 -7.89
C GLU A 176 -2.55 -11.80 -7.22
N ASN A 177 -1.28 -11.51 -7.51
CA ASN A 177 -0.63 -10.28 -7.09
C ASN A 177 -1.10 -9.08 -7.94
N GLY A 178 -0.98 -7.85 -7.40
CA GLY A 178 -1.22 -6.61 -8.13
C GLY A 178 -2.69 -6.23 -8.31
N THR A 179 -3.63 -6.91 -7.67
CA THR A 179 -5.06 -6.62 -7.82
C THR A 179 -5.47 -5.25 -7.30
N SER A 180 -4.72 -4.64 -6.37
CA SER A 180 -4.97 -3.28 -5.86
C SER A 180 -4.90 -2.21 -6.96
N ALA A 181 -4.16 -2.43 -8.04
CA ALA A 181 -4.05 -1.51 -9.17
C ALA A 181 -5.39 -1.29 -9.91
N PHE A 182 -6.32 -2.24 -9.78
CA PHE A 182 -7.63 -2.20 -10.43
C PHE A 182 -8.73 -1.53 -9.59
N GLU A 183 -8.45 -1.18 -8.33
CA GLU A 183 -9.47 -0.60 -7.46
C GLU A 183 -9.83 0.84 -7.81
N LYS A 184 -8.85 1.69 -8.16
CA LYS A 184 -9.04 3.09 -8.59
C LYS A 184 -10.09 3.85 -7.77
N ARG A 185 -9.93 3.83 -6.44
CA ARG A 185 -10.97 4.26 -5.49
C ARG A 185 -11.31 5.75 -5.51
N GLY A 186 -10.37 6.62 -5.95
CA GLY A 186 -10.58 8.05 -6.06
C GLY A 186 -11.03 8.74 -4.76
N VAL A 187 -10.52 8.31 -3.60
CA VAL A 187 -11.00 8.75 -2.28
C VAL A 187 -10.46 10.11 -1.84
N ALA A 188 -9.43 10.63 -2.49
CA ALA A 188 -8.85 11.91 -2.14
C ALA A 188 -9.68 13.07 -2.69
N VAL A 189 -9.94 14.08 -1.86
CA VAL A 189 -10.52 15.36 -2.29
C VAL A 189 -9.48 16.20 -3.03
N ASP A 190 -8.28 16.27 -2.44
CA ASP A 190 -7.13 16.94 -3.02
C ASP A 190 -6.03 15.93 -3.29
N VAL A 191 -5.38 16.05 -4.45
CA VAL A 191 -4.26 15.22 -4.88
C VAL A 191 -3.05 16.09 -5.23
N PRO A 192 -1.81 15.56 -5.15
CA PRO A 192 -0.64 16.34 -5.52
C PRO A 192 -0.57 16.54 -7.03
N LEU A 193 -0.37 17.78 -7.46
CA LEU A 193 -0.06 18.15 -8.83
C LEU A 193 1.39 18.62 -8.93
N TRP A 194 2.11 18.13 -9.93
CA TRP A 194 3.52 18.40 -10.13
C TRP A 194 3.75 19.61 -11.04
N ASP A 195 4.64 20.51 -10.60
CA ASP A 195 5.12 21.68 -11.35
C ASP A 195 6.56 21.41 -11.82
N SER A 196 6.72 21.15 -13.10
CA SER A 196 8.01 20.86 -13.72
C SER A 196 9.00 22.02 -13.55
N THR A 197 8.55 23.26 -13.57
CA THR A 197 9.40 24.45 -13.54
C THR A 197 10.16 24.65 -12.22
N LYS A 198 9.67 24.06 -11.13
CA LYS A 198 10.24 24.15 -9.79
C LYS A 198 10.98 22.89 -9.34
N CYS A 199 10.85 21.80 -10.09
CA CYS A 199 11.34 20.49 -9.65
C CYS A 199 12.86 20.37 -9.75
N ILE A 200 13.51 19.97 -8.65
CA ILE A 200 14.95 19.74 -8.56
C ILE A 200 15.35 18.27 -8.72
N GLN A 201 14.42 17.41 -9.08
CA GLN A 201 14.62 15.96 -9.35
C GLN A 201 15.24 15.18 -8.18
N CYS A 202 14.89 15.50 -6.94
CA CYS A 202 15.43 14.82 -5.75
C CYS A 202 14.72 13.50 -5.38
N ASN A 203 13.55 13.23 -5.94
CA ASN A 203 12.68 12.06 -5.71
C ASN A 203 12.19 11.85 -4.26
N GLN A 204 12.37 12.82 -3.35
CA GLN A 204 11.90 12.69 -1.96
C GLN A 204 10.39 12.51 -1.86
N CYS A 205 9.60 13.17 -2.73
CA CYS A 205 8.15 13.00 -2.78
C CYS A 205 7.72 11.56 -3.11
N SER A 206 8.45 10.90 -4.02
CA SER A 206 8.26 9.48 -4.31
C SER A 206 8.69 8.61 -3.13
N TYR A 207 9.87 8.90 -2.54
CA TYR A 207 10.45 8.09 -1.47
C TYR A 207 9.51 7.95 -0.26
N VAL A 208 8.89 9.06 0.18
CA VAL A 208 7.99 9.07 1.34
C VAL A 208 6.55 8.73 1.00
N CYS A 209 6.18 8.57 -0.28
CA CYS A 209 4.80 8.28 -0.64
C CYS A 209 4.35 6.93 -0.08
N PRO A 210 3.37 6.90 0.87
CA PRO A 210 2.98 5.65 1.50
C PRO A 210 2.37 4.66 0.52
N HIS A 211 1.67 5.14 -0.51
CA HIS A 211 0.85 4.33 -1.42
C HIS A 211 1.51 4.08 -2.78
N ALA A 212 2.78 4.48 -2.97
CA ALA A 212 3.52 4.34 -4.23
C ALA A 212 2.84 4.99 -5.46
N VAL A 213 2.03 6.02 -5.23
CA VAL A 213 1.27 6.73 -6.28
C VAL A 213 2.08 7.83 -6.96
N ILE A 214 3.26 8.16 -6.44
CA ILE A 214 4.18 9.16 -7.01
C ILE A 214 5.43 8.43 -7.46
N ARG A 215 5.73 8.52 -8.78
CA ARG A 215 6.88 7.83 -9.36
C ARG A 215 7.66 8.75 -10.30
N PRO A 216 9.00 8.76 -10.20
CA PRO A 216 9.85 9.42 -11.20
C PRO A 216 10.06 8.49 -12.39
N PHE A 217 10.04 9.07 -13.58
CA PHE A 217 10.35 8.38 -14.82
C PHE A 217 11.49 9.08 -15.55
N LEU A 218 12.35 8.27 -16.17
CA LEU A 218 13.30 8.67 -17.20
C LEU A 218 12.72 8.20 -18.53
N VAL A 219 12.33 9.14 -19.39
CA VAL A 219 11.53 8.87 -20.59
C VAL A 219 12.36 9.16 -21.83
N SER A 220 12.38 8.23 -22.78
CA SER A 220 12.99 8.46 -24.10
C SER A 220 12.06 9.27 -25.01
N GLU A 221 12.59 9.81 -26.11
CA GLU A 221 11.78 10.56 -27.07
C GLU A 221 10.76 9.64 -27.77
N GLU A 222 11.10 8.37 -27.99
CA GLU A 222 10.21 7.37 -28.57
C GLU A 222 9.03 7.06 -27.63
N GLU A 223 9.32 6.84 -26.34
CA GLU A 223 8.27 6.62 -25.33
C GLU A 223 7.39 7.85 -25.18
N LYS A 224 7.97 9.05 -25.22
CA LYS A 224 7.20 10.30 -25.16
C LYS A 224 6.30 10.47 -26.37
N ALA A 225 6.77 10.14 -27.55
CA ALA A 225 6.00 10.22 -28.80
C ALA A 225 4.89 9.16 -28.88
N ALA A 226 5.09 8.00 -28.25
CA ALA A 226 4.11 6.90 -28.21
C ALA A 226 2.97 7.13 -27.20
N SER A 227 3.03 8.16 -26.38
CA SER A 227 2.01 8.44 -25.38
C SER A 227 0.69 8.88 -26.02
N PRO A 228 -0.46 8.34 -25.57
CA PRO A 228 -1.78 8.76 -26.05
C PRO A 228 -2.17 10.18 -25.60
N VAL A 229 -1.48 10.73 -24.60
CA VAL A 229 -1.71 12.07 -24.06
C VAL A 229 -0.39 12.81 -23.90
N ALA A 230 -0.37 14.09 -24.23
CA ALA A 230 0.82 14.93 -24.09
C ALA A 230 1.14 15.19 -22.61
N PHE A 231 2.41 15.22 -22.25
CA PHE A 231 2.87 15.53 -20.91
C PHE A 231 4.20 16.29 -20.89
N ASP A 232 4.36 17.11 -19.85
CA ASP A 232 5.59 17.87 -19.62
C ASP A 232 6.72 17.00 -19.09
N THR A 233 7.94 17.32 -19.49
CA THR A 233 9.17 16.70 -19.01
C THR A 233 10.25 17.75 -18.80
N LEU A 234 11.26 17.41 -17.99
CA LEU A 234 12.49 18.17 -17.81
C LEU A 234 13.65 17.41 -18.44
N LYS A 235 14.74 18.11 -18.78
CA LYS A 235 16.01 17.43 -19.06
C LYS A 235 16.42 16.62 -17.82
N ALA A 236 16.72 15.34 -17.98
CA ALA A 236 17.16 14.49 -16.87
C ALA A 236 18.52 14.98 -16.34
N MET A 237 18.68 15.05 -15.02
CA MET A 237 19.90 15.49 -14.34
C MET A 237 20.63 14.30 -13.71
N GLY A 238 21.78 13.95 -14.25
CA GLY A 238 22.65 12.86 -13.78
C GLY A 238 23.63 12.43 -14.85
N LYS A 239 24.72 11.78 -14.44
CA LYS A 239 25.71 11.22 -15.37
C LYS A 239 25.09 10.01 -16.07
N GLY A 240 25.23 9.93 -17.39
CA GLY A 240 24.73 8.80 -18.20
C GLY A 240 23.23 8.87 -18.52
N LEU A 241 22.57 10.02 -18.30
CA LEU A 241 21.16 10.25 -18.63
C LEU A 241 20.97 11.07 -19.90
N ASP A 242 21.99 11.19 -20.74
CA ASP A 242 21.92 11.95 -21.99
C ASP A 242 20.87 11.31 -22.92
N GLY A 243 20.04 12.15 -23.54
CA GLY A 243 18.94 11.72 -24.41
C GLY A 243 17.65 11.33 -23.67
N LEU A 244 17.64 11.36 -22.33
CA LEU A 244 16.46 11.10 -21.53
C LEU A 244 15.88 12.38 -20.93
N THR A 245 14.57 12.37 -20.77
CA THR A 245 13.83 13.41 -20.06
C THR A 245 13.25 12.85 -18.76
N TYR A 246 13.00 13.74 -17.79
CA TYR A 246 12.54 13.39 -16.45
C TYR A 246 11.11 13.89 -16.21
N ARG A 247 10.30 13.06 -15.53
CA ARG A 247 8.96 13.43 -15.06
C ARG A 247 8.68 12.80 -13.70
N ILE A 248 7.97 13.53 -12.84
CA ILE A 248 7.22 12.97 -11.70
C ILE A 248 5.79 12.73 -12.16
N GLN A 249 5.32 11.50 -12.06
CA GLN A 249 3.92 11.15 -12.33
C GLN A 249 3.20 10.80 -11.04
N VAL A 250 1.98 11.28 -10.92
CA VAL A 250 1.05 10.95 -9.83
C VAL A 250 -0.11 10.14 -10.40
N SER A 251 -0.56 9.10 -9.69
CA SER A 251 -1.84 8.44 -9.97
C SER A 251 -2.93 9.05 -9.07
N PRO A 252 -3.81 9.92 -9.61
CA PRO A 252 -4.77 10.64 -8.79
C PRO A 252 -5.84 9.74 -8.18
N LEU A 253 -6.28 8.69 -8.89
CA LEU A 253 -7.32 7.77 -8.43
C LEU A 253 -6.85 6.79 -7.34
N ASP A 254 -5.54 6.56 -7.23
CA ASP A 254 -4.94 5.73 -6.19
C ASP A 254 -4.42 6.54 -5.00
N CYS A 255 -4.38 7.87 -5.13
CA CYS A 255 -3.94 8.78 -4.08
C CYS A 255 -4.98 8.88 -2.95
N VAL A 256 -4.49 8.92 -1.71
CA VAL A 256 -5.34 9.09 -0.50
C VAL A 256 -5.28 10.50 0.08
N GLY A 257 -4.63 11.45 -0.59
CA GLY A 257 -4.64 12.86 -0.21
C GLY A 257 -3.86 13.21 1.08
N CYS A 258 -2.90 12.40 1.51
CA CYS A 258 -2.22 12.61 2.81
C CYS A 258 -1.32 13.85 2.89
N GLY A 259 -0.79 14.36 1.77
CA GLY A 259 0.06 15.56 1.72
C GLY A 259 1.51 15.39 2.18
N SER A 260 1.97 14.18 2.52
CA SER A 260 3.36 13.93 2.96
C SER A 260 4.40 14.37 1.91
N CYS A 261 4.10 14.14 0.62
CA CYS A 261 4.95 14.54 -0.50
C CYS A 261 5.20 16.04 -0.58
N VAL A 262 4.18 16.86 -0.29
CA VAL A 262 4.30 18.33 -0.27
C VAL A 262 5.17 18.78 0.91
N ASN A 263 5.02 18.13 2.07
CA ASN A 263 5.78 18.49 3.26
C ASN A 263 7.28 18.26 3.09
N VAL A 264 7.68 17.15 2.50
CA VAL A 264 9.11 16.82 2.31
C VAL A 264 9.75 17.50 1.10
N CYS A 265 8.97 18.09 0.19
CA CYS A 265 9.54 18.73 -1.00
C CYS A 265 10.45 19.89 -0.60
N PRO A 266 11.77 19.85 -0.93
CA PRO A 266 12.71 20.90 -0.56
C PRO A 266 12.77 22.07 -1.56
N ALA A 267 12.12 21.93 -2.73
CA ALA A 267 12.17 22.94 -3.79
C ALA A 267 11.57 24.27 -3.31
N PRO A 268 12.20 25.43 -3.61
CA PRO A 268 11.63 26.72 -3.32
C PRO A 268 10.25 26.88 -3.96
N GLY A 269 9.25 27.28 -3.20
CA GLY A 269 7.86 27.39 -3.67
C GLY A 269 7.17 26.05 -3.97
N LYS A 270 7.77 24.94 -3.54
CA LYS A 270 7.28 23.55 -3.72
C LYS A 270 7.02 23.19 -5.18
N ALA A 271 7.65 22.13 -5.64
CA ALA A 271 7.43 21.55 -6.98
C ALA A 271 6.21 20.61 -7.03
N ILE A 272 5.57 20.37 -5.92
CA ILE A 272 4.38 19.53 -5.80
C ILE A 272 3.45 20.17 -4.77
N THR A 273 2.18 20.37 -5.13
CA THR A 273 1.18 21.05 -4.30
C THR A 273 -0.14 20.30 -4.34
N MET A 274 -0.89 20.30 -3.24
CA MET A 274 -2.23 19.70 -3.21
C MET A 274 -3.20 20.58 -4.00
N GLN A 275 -3.98 19.96 -4.88
CA GLN A 275 -5.01 20.60 -5.70
C GLN A 275 -6.26 19.72 -5.72
N PRO A 276 -7.46 20.27 -5.91
CA PRO A 276 -8.67 19.48 -6.09
C PRO A 276 -8.48 18.40 -7.16
N ILE A 277 -8.94 17.17 -6.89
CA ILE A 277 -8.77 16.03 -7.82
C ILE A 277 -9.33 16.34 -9.21
N ALA A 278 -10.40 17.15 -9.32
CA ALA A 278 -10.97 17.57 -10.59
C ALA A 278 -9.92 18.24 -11.49
N MET A 279 -9.05 19.10 -10.94
CA MET A 279 -7.98 19.74 -11.73
C MET A 279 -6.99 18.73 -12.31
N SER A 280 -6.68 17.64 -11.59
CA SER A 280 -5.83 16.57 -12.11
C SER A 280 -6.52 15.78 -13.22
N MET A 281 -7.83 15.57 -13.10
CA MET A 281 -8.62 14.87 -14.11
C MET A 281 -8.78 15.73 -15.37
N ASP A 282 -8.97 17.05 -15.23
CA ASP A 282 -9.08 18.00 -16.35
C ASP A 282 -7.81 18.03 -17.22
N VAL A 283 -6.65 17.78 -16.60
CA VAL A 283 -5.36 17.70 -17.32
C VAL A 283 -4.91 16.26 -17.57
N GLU A 284 -5.81 15.28 -17.48
CA GLU A 284 -5.64 13.87 -17.82
C GLU A 284 -4.49 13.16 -17.09
N GLU A 285 -4.21 13.53 -15.81
CA GLU A 285 -3.15 12.89 -15.03
C GLU A 285 -3.40 11.39 -14.78
N ASP A 286 -4.64 10.95 -14.78
CA ASP A 286 -5.04 9.53 -14.72
C ASP A 286 -4.57 8.75 -15.96
N LYS A 287 -4.78 9.28 -17.16
CA LYS A 287 -4.32 8.66 -18.41
C LYS A 287 -2.81 8.67 -18.57
N LYS A 288 -2.16 9.77 -18.13
CA LYS A 288 -0.70 9.85 -18.07
C LYS A 288 -0.13 8.82 -17.11
N ALA A 289 -0.76 8.64 -15.94
CA ALA A 289 -0.34 7.62 -14.97
C ALA A 289 -0.49 6.21 -15.55
N ASP A 290 -1.60 5.92 -16.19
CA ASP A 290 -1.81 4.62 -16.83
C ASP A 290 -0.73 4.31 -17.87
N TYR A 291 -0.42 5.28 -18.72
CA TYR A 291 0.64 5.12 -19.72
C TYR A 291 2.03 4.94 -19.08
N LEU A 292 2.43 5.86 -18.19
CA LEU A 292 3.78 5.88 -17.64
C LEU A 292 4.05 4.68 -16.72
N PHE A 293 3.07 4.25 -15.93
CA PHE A 293 3.26 3.14 -15.00
C PHE A 293 3.31 1.78 -15.70
N ASN A 294 2.60 1.63 -16.85
CA ASN A 294 2.41 0.34 -17.50
C ASN A 294 3.19 0.18 -18.80
N LYS A 295 3.67 1.26 -19.44
CA LYS A 295 4.28 1.23 -20.77
C LYS A 295 5.69 1.79 -20.83
N VAL A 296 6.11 2.61 -19.86
CA VAL A 296 7.45 3.19 -19.81
C VAL A 296 8.34 2.34 -18.92
N GLU A 297 9.57 2.09 -19.40
CA GLU A 297 10.55 1.27 -18.71
C GLU A 297 11.03 1.90 -17.40
N TYR A 298 11.10 1.10 -16.33
CA TYR A 298 11.72 1.49 -15.06
C TYR A 298 13.25 1.33 -15.14
N ARG A 299 13.97 2.44 -15.37
CA ARG A 299 15.43 2.48 -15.59
C ARG A 299 16.23 2.57 -14.29
N SER A 300 16.10 1.56 -13.42
CA SER A 300 16.79 1.53 -12.12
C SER A 300 18.32 1.35 -12.21
N ASN A 301 18.80 0.88 -13.35
CA ASN A 301 20.23 0.61 -13.61
C ASN A 301 21.03 1.85 -14.02
N LEU A 302 20.38 2.98 -14.34
CA LEU A 302 21.06 4.20 -14.82
C LEU A 302 21.56 5.10 -13.69
N MET A 303 21.09 4.91 -12.47
CA MET A 303 21.54 5.64 -11.28
C MET A 303 21.76 4.67 -10.12
N SER A 304 22.71 5.03 -9.22
CA SER A 304 22.99 4.19 -8.06
C SER A 304 21.74 4.05 -7.18
N ILE A 305 21.26 2.82 -7.05
CA ILE A 305 20.14 2.43 -6.18
C ILE A 305 20.44 2.68 -4.69
N ASP A 306 21.70 2.97 -4.35
CA ASP A 306 22.17 3.26 -3.00
C ASP A 306 21.79 4.66 -2.51
N THR A 307 21.25 5.48 -3.39
CA THR A 307 20.83 6.85 -3.08
C THR A 307 19.32 6.98 -3.03
N VAL A 308 18.81 7.90 -2.23
CA VAL A 308 17.37 8.22 -2.19
C VAL A 308 16.83 8.54 -3.59
N LYS A 309 17.57 9.31 -4.38
CA LYS A 309 17.16 9.64 -5.76
C LYS A 309 17.15 8.40 -6.66
N GLY A 310 18.22 7.63 -6.67
CA GLY A 310 18.38 6.50 -7.59
C GLY A 310 17.44 5.33 -7.28
N SER A 311 17.23 5.03 -5.99
CA SER A 311 16.34 3.94 -5.56
C SER A 311 14.91 4.10 -6.08
N GLN A 312 14.45 5.33 -6.31
CA GLN A 312 13.08 5.59 -6.73
C GLN A 312 12.82 5.37 -8.22
N PHE A 313 13.87 5.18 -9.05
CA PHE A 313 13.69 4.74 -10.43
C PHE A 313 13.41 3.24 -10.55
N ALA A 314 13.57 2.49 -9.46
CA ALA A 314 13.09 1.10 -9.40
C ALA A 314 11.57 1.06 -9.22
N GLN A 315 10.92 0.14 -9.94
CA GLN A 315 9.48 -0.09 -9.78
C GLN A 315 9.17 -0.51 -8.33
N PRO A 316 8.26 0.16 -7.63
CA PRO A 316 7.76 -0.35 -6.36
C PRO A 316 6.89 -1.58 -6.63
N LEU A 317 7.20 -2.69 -5.96
CA LEU A 317 6.40 -3.92 -6.05
C LEU A 317 5.47 -4.09 -4.83
N PHE A 318 5.13 -2.97 -4.21
CA PHE A 318 4.12 -2.82 -3.16
C PHE A 318 3.43 -1.46 -3.37
N GLU A 319 2.17 -1.49 -3.80
CA GLU A 319 1.49 -0.31 -4.32
C GLU A 319 -0.02 -0.29 -4.02
N PHE A 320 -0.60 0.90 -3.95
CA PHE A 320 -2.05 1.16 -3.91
C PHE A 320 -2.83 0.44 -2.81
N HIS A 321 -2.16 0.13 -1.71
CA HIS A 321 -2.73 -0.59 -0.56
C HIS A 321 -3.73 0.27 0.23
N GLY A 322 -4.48 -0.38 1.15
CA GLY A 322 -5.52 0.25 1.96
C GLY A 322 -5.07 0.86 3.29
N ALA A 323 -3.78 1.14 3.52
CA ALA A 323 -3.31 1.75 4.76
C ALA A 323 -3.80 3.19 4.94
N CYS A 324 -3.68 3.70 6.17
CA CYS A 324 -4.07 5.06 6.52
C CYS A 324 -3.36 6.13 5.67
N PRO A 325 -4.02 7.27 5.36
CA PRO A 325 -3.35 8.42 4.77
C PRO A 325 -2.16 8.87 5.64
N GLY A 326 -0.95 8.92 5.04
CA GLY A 326 0.26 9.29 5.77
C GLY A 326 0.83 8.20 6.69
N CYS A 327 0.44 6.95 6.51
CA CYS A 327 0.98 5.82 7.26
C CYS A 327 2.51 5.83 7.27
N GLY A 328 3.12 5.66 8.47
CA GLY A 328 4.57 5.63 8.62
C GLY A 328 5.20 4.28 8.34
N GLU A 329 4.42 3.19 8.26
CA GLU A 329 4.92 1.84 8.03
C GLU A 329 5.22 1.55 6.56
N THR A 330 4.29 1.90 5.68
CA THR A 330 4.28 1.44 4.29
C THR A 330 5.41 1.98 3.41
N PRO A 331 5.99 3.18 3.64
CA PRO A 331 7.18 3.62 2.91
C PRO A 331 8.39 2.71 3.12
N TYR A 332 8.52 2.09 4.30
CA TYR A 332 9.57 1.11 4.58
C TYR A 332 9.43 -0.12 3.68
N LEU A 333 8.22 -0.71 3.62
CA LEU A 333 7.95 -1.88 2.78
C LEU A 333 8.13 -1.58 1.30
N LYS A 334 7.65 -0.42 0.85
CA LYS A 334 7.85 0.02 -0.53
C LYS A 334 9.33 0.03 -0.91
N ALA A 335 10.19 0.62 -0.09
CA ALA A 335 11.62 0.71 -0.38
C ALA A 335 12.29 -0.68 -0.41
N ILE A 336 11.90 -1.60 0.48
CA ILE A 336 12.39 -2.99 0.44
C ILE A 336 12.01 -3.66 -0.89
N THR A 337 10.76 -3.49 -1.33
CA THR A 337 10.33 -4.09 -2.61
C THR A 337 10.98 -3.47 -3.82
N GLN A 338 11.39 -2.20 -3.77
CA GLN A 338 12.15 -1.56 -4.86
C GLN A 338 13.57 -2.13 -5.00
N LEU A 339 14.16 -2.63 -3.90
CA LEU A 339 15.51 -3.19 -3.92
C LEU A 339 15.54 -4.69 -4.15
N PHE A 340 14.57 -5.42 -3.60
CA PHE A 340 14.63 -6.89 -3.52
C PHE A 340 13.34 -7.59 -3.96
N GLY A 341 12.30 -6.83 -4.33
CA GLY A 341 10.95 -7.35 -4.54
C GLY A 341 10.83 -8.44 -5.59
N ASP A 342 11.68 -8.43 -6.62
CA ASP A 342 11.72 -9.44 -7.69
C ASP A 342 12.06 -10.87 -7.21
N ARG A 343 12.63 -11.02 -6.03
CA ARG A 343 13.02 -12.29 -5.41
C ARG A 343 12.64 -12.41 -3.94
N MET A 344 11.79 -11.49 -3.47
CA MET A 344 11.40 -11.38 -2.07
C MET A 344 10.38 -12.43 -1.67
N MET A 345 10.55 -12.99 -0.48
CA MET A 345 9.56 -13.80 0.22
C MET A 345 9.21 -13.14 1.54
N VAL A 346 7.93 -13.06 1.84
CA VAL A 346 7.41 -12.32 3.00
C VAL A 346 6.59 -13.23 3.89
N ALA A 347 7.01 -13.33 5.14
CA ALA A 347 6.19 -13.81 6.25
C ALA A 347 5.70 -12.61 7.06
N ASN A 348 4.40 -12.44 7.21
CA ASN A 348 3.81 -11.26 7.83
C ASN A 348 2.97 -11.63 9.06
N ALA A 349 3.30 -11.05 10.21
CA ALA A 349 2.49 -11.19 11.42
C ALA A 349 1.16 -10.47 11.28
N THR A 350 0.10 -11.02 11.86
CA THR A 350 -1.20 -10.36 11.95
C THR A 350 -1.08 -9.00 12.63
N GLY A 351 -1.66 -7.97 12.01
CA GLY A 351 -1.61 -6.57 12.46
C GLY A 351 -1.93 -5.61 11.33
N CYS A 352 -1.53 -4.33 11.43
CA CYS A 352 -1.71 -3.38 10.34
C CYS A 352 -1.06 -3.89 9.05
N SER A 353 0.18 -4.37 9.14
CA SER A 353 0.95 -4.80 7.96
C SER A 353 0.31 -5.96 7.21
N SER A 354 -0.32 -6.93 7.89
CA SER A 354 -1.06 -8.00 7.21
C SER A 354 -2.37 -7.51 6.60
N ILE A 355 -3.06 -6.61 7.29
CA ILE A 355 -4.36 -6.08 6.82
C ILE A 355 -4.19 -5.28 5.53
N TYR A 356 -3.25 -4.34 5.46
CA TYR A 356 -3.07 -3.57 4.24
C TYR A 356 -2.31 -4.32 3.14
N SER A 357 -1.66 -5.44 3.44
CA SER A 357 -0.91 -6.24 2.46
C SER A 357 -1.71 -7.37 1.83
N GLY A 358 -2.76 -7.86 2.48
CA GLY A 358 -3.46 -9.05 2.03
C GLY A 358 -4.95 -9.08 2.36
N SER A 359 -5.57 -7.93 2.66
CA SER A 359 -7.03 -7.88 2.80
C SER A 359 -7.65 -8.35 1.49
N ALA A 360 -8.08 -9.59 1.47
CA ALA A 360 -8.75 -10.16 0.33
C ALA A 360 -10.00 -9.32 -0.04
N PRO A 361 -10.27 -9.13 -1.33
CA PRO A 361 -9.56 -9.77 -2.44
C PRO A 361 -8.47 -8.90 -3.09
N ALA A 362 -8.02 -7.81 -2.46
CA ALA A 362 -7.02 -6.91 -3.04
C ALA A 362 -5.62 -7.19 -2.49
N THR A 363 -4.65 -7.35 -3.39
CA THR A 363 -3.25 -7.61 -3.09
C THR A 363 -2.39 -6.47 -3.62
N PRO A 364 -1.70 -5.72 -2.74
CA PRO A 364 -0.84 -4.61 -3.16
C PRO A 364 0.55 -5.03 -3.63
N TYR A 365 1.01 -6.22 -3.27
CA TYR A 365 2.22 -6.78 -3.87
C TYR A 365 1.96 -7.06 -5.34
N THR A 366 2.90 -6.66 -6.20
CA THR A 366 2.76 -6.76 -7.66
C THR A 366 4.03 -7.33 -8.29
N THR A 367 4.01 -7.54 -9.60
CA THR A 367 5.14 -8.07 -10.36
C THR A 367 5.75 -7.00 -11.27
N ASN A 368 7.01 -7.19 -11.62
CA ASN A 368 7.69 -6.40 -12.65
C ASN A 368 7.30 -6.90 -14.06
N SER A 369 7.86 -6.27 -15.09
CA SER A 369 7.62 -6.64 -16.50
C SER A 369 8.07 -8.06 -16.88
N CYS A 370 8.91 -8.70 -16.04
CA CYS A 370 9.35 -10.08 -16.22
C CYS A 370 8.44 -11.09 -15.49
N GLY A 371 7.38 -10.62 -14.82
CA GLY A 371 6.50 -11.46 -14.00
C GLY A 371 7.09 -11.85 -12.63
N GLU A 372 8.21 -11.23 -12.22
CA GLU A 372 8.85 -11.49 -10.92
C GLU A 372 8.33 -10.49 -9.88
N GLY A 373 8.03 -10.97 -8.67
CA GLY A 373 7.54 -10.13 -7.58
C GLY A 373 7.54 -10.87 -6.25
N PRO A 374 7.17 -10.17 -5.14
CA PRO A 374 7.13 -10.76 -3.82
C PRO A 374 6.12 -11.91 -3.73
N SER A 375 6.52 -12.98 -3.04
CA SER A 375 5.61 -13.99 -2.53
C SER A 375 5.27 -13.65 -1.08
N TRP A 376 3.99 -13.47 -0.76
CA TRP A 376 3.54 -13.01 0.55
C TRP A 376 2.61 -14.02 1.19
N ALA A 377 2.84 -14.28 2.49
CA ALA A 377 1.94 -15.07 3.31
C ALA A 377 1.80 -14.44 4.70
N SER A 378 0.59 -14.48 5.27
CA SER A 378 0.32 -14.08 6.65
C SER A 378 0.29 -15.31 7.55
N SER A 379 0.93 -15.19 8.70
CA SER A 379 0.85 -16.18 9.78
C SER A 379 -0.04 -15.68 10.91
N LEU A 380 -0.18 -16.48 11.95
CA LEU A 380 -0.76 -16.06 13.20
C LEU A 380 0.09 -14.97 13.87
N PHE A 381 -0.50 -14.28 14.84
CA PHE A 381 0.15 -13.15 15.50
C PHE A 381 1.38 -13.57 16.31
N GLU A 382 1.35 -14.78 16.88
CA GLU A 382 2.39 -15.32 17.76
C GLU A 382 3.52 -16.06 17.06
N ASP A 383 3.31 -16.66 15.88
CA ASP A 383 4.22 -17.64 15.27
C ASP A 383 4.98 -17.15 14.03
N ASN A 384 4.88 -15.86 13.72
CA ASN A 384 5.38 -15.32 12.45
C ASN A 384 6.90 -15.46 12.27
N ALA A 385 7.66 -15.39 13.34
CA ALA A 385 9.12 -15.51 13.24
C ALA A 385 9.51 -16.93 12.80
N GLU A 386 8.93 -17.94 13.43
CA GLU A 386 9.16 -19.35 13.12
C GLU A 386 8.61 -19.72 11.75
N PHE A 387 7.45 -19.17 11.38
CA PHE A 387 6.88 -19.36 10.05
C PHE A 387 7.81 -18.84 8.96
N GLY A 388 8.36 -17.63 9.13
CA GLY A 388 9.30 -17.03 8.17
C GLY A 388 10.63 -17.77 8.11
N MET A 389 11.14 -18.26 9.22
CA MET A 389 12.31 -19.15 9.26
C MET A 389 12.02 -20.46 8.52
N GLY A 390 10.85 -21.06 8.75
CA GLY A 390 10.41 -22.27 8.05
C GLY A 390 10.34 -22.10 6.54
N MET A 391 9.84 -20.94 6.05
CA MET A 391 9.88 -20.59 4.62
C MET A 391 11.30 -20.56 4.08
N HIS A 392 12.23 -19.96 4.80
CA HIS A 392 13.65 -19.92 4.42
C HIS A 392 14.26 -21.32 4.34
N VAL A 393 14.09 -22.13 5.39
CA VAL A 393 14.60 -23.52 5.44
C VAL A 393 14.04 -24.37 4.29
N ALA A 394 12.74 -24.21 3.97
CA ALA A 394 12.13 -24.92 2.84
C ALA A 394 12.76 -24.52 1.50
N VAL A 395 13.01 -23.22 1.29
CA VAL A 395 13.70 -22.72 0.08
C VAL A 395 15.12 -23.27 -0.02
N GLU A 396 15.88 -23.25 1.07
CA GLU A 396 17.25 -23.79 1.06
C GLU A 396 17.27 -25.29 0.81
N ALA A 397 16.32 -26.07 1.36
CA ALA A 397 16.19 -27.50 1.05
C ALA A 397 15.93 -27.76 -0.45
N LEU A 398 15.11 -26.94 -1.11
CA LEU A 398 14.91 -27.03 -2.57
C LEU A 398 16.18 -26.64 -3.35
N ARG A 399 16.93 -25.69 -2.87
CA ARG A 399 18.22 -25.29 -3.45
C ARG A 399 19.30 -26.36 -3.24
N ASP A 400 19.30 -27.06 -2.08
CA ASP A 400 20.16 -28.21 -1.83
C ASP A 400 19.84 -29.37 -2.80
N ARG A 401 18.56 -29.59 -3.11
CA ARG A 401 18.14 -30.54 -4.13
C ARG A 401 18.69 -30.19 -5.51
N ILE A 402 18.58 -28.92 -5.92
CA ILE A 402 19.19 -28.43 -7.18
C ILE A 402 20.70 -28.69 -7.19
N GLN A 403 21.40 -28.38 -6.12
CA GLN A 403 22.84 -28.63 -5.98
C GLN A 403 23.16 -30.12 -6.14
N THR A 404 22.43 -30.98 -5.46
CA THR A 404 22.61 -32.44 -5.53
C THR A 404 22.45 -32.96 -6.96
N VAL A 405 21.44 -32.47 -7.69
CA VAL A 405 21.20 -32.83 -9.09
C VAL A 405 22.36 -32.35 -9.98
N MET A 406 22.84 -31.11 -9.77
CA MET A 406 23.97 -30.56 -10.52
C MET A 406 25.24 -31.39 -10.27
N GLU A 407 25.57 -31.69 -9.00
CA GLU A 407 26.76 -32.46 -8.61
C GLU A 407 26.75 -33.87 -9.21
N ALA A 408 25.60 -34.54 -9.20
CA ALA A 408 25.45 -35.89 -9.73
C ALA A 408 25.61 -35.96 -11.26
N ASN A 409 25.52 -34.85 -11.97
CA ASN A 409 25.58 -34.79 -13.43
C ASN A 409 26.79 -34.07 -14.00
N LEU A 410 27.77 -33.66 -13.20
CA LEU A 410 28.97 -32.91 -13.64
C LEU A 410 29.75 -33.62 -14.75
N ASP A 411 29.84 -34.95 -14.69
CA ASP A 411 30.61 -35.74 -15.64
C ASP A 411 29.79 -36.16 -16.89
N THR A 412 28.47 -35.87 -16.90
CA THR A 412 27.56 -36.30 -17.96
C THR A 412 27.08 -35.17 -18.87
N VAL A 413 27.27 -33.93 -18.43
CA VAL A 413 26.88 -32.71 -19.17
C VAL A 413 28.02 -32.14 -19.99
N SER A 414 27.74 -31.17 -20.87
CA SER A 414 28.78 -30.45 -21.61
C SER A 414 29.71 -29.68 -20.64
N GLU A 415 30.96 -29.46 -21.07
CA GLU A 415 31.94 -28.71 -20.29
C GLU A 415 31.42 -27.29 -19.88
N GLU A 416 30.71 -26.64 -20.80
CA GLU A 416 30.08 -25.33 -20.54
C GLU A 416 29.03 -25.43 -19.43
N MET A 417 28.14 -26.44 -19.49
CA MET A 417 27.12 -26.64 -18.46
C MET A 417 27.72 -27.07 -17.13
N ALA A 418 28.74 -27.92 -17.13
CA ALA A 418 29.46 -28.32 -15.92
C ALA A 418 30.13 -27.12 -15.24
N THR A 419 30.65 -26.16 -16.03
CA THR A 419 31.22 -24.91 -15.52
C THR A 419 30.14 -24.06 -14.85
N LEU A 420 28.97 -23.88 -15.47
CA LEU A 420 27.84 -23.14 -14.89
C LEU A 420 27.34 -23.79 -13.60
N PHE A 421 27.26 -25.12 -13.54
CA PHE A 421 26.88 -25.84 -12.32
C PHE A 421 27.86 -25.55 -11.17
N LYS A 422 29.16 -25.69 -11.42
CA LYS A 422 30.21 -25.40 -10.43
C LYS A 422 30.17 -23.93 -9.97
N GLU A 423 29.98 -22.99 -10.91
CA GLU A 423 29.85 -21.58 -10.58
C GLU A 423 28.61 -21.30 -9.74
N TRP A 424 27.46 -21.92 -10.05
CA TRP A 424 26.24 -21.74 -9.26
C TRP A 424 26.44 -22.26 -7.83
N ILE A 425 27.00 -23.46 -7.66
CA ILE A 425 27.28 -24.06 -6.35
C ILE A 425 28.19 -23.15 -5.52
N ALA A 426 29.27 -22.63 -6.12
CA ALA A 426 30.23 -21.75 -5.45
C ALA A 426 29.63 -20.39 -5.06
N ASN A 427 28.62 -19.91 -5.84
CA ASN A 427 28.05 -18.58 -5.66
C ASN A 427 26.59 -18.60 -5.17
N ARG A 428 26.06 -19.73 -4.71
CA ARG A 428 24.65 -19.86 -4.35
C ARG A 428 24.15 -18.83 -3.33
N LYS A 429 25.03 -18.25 -2.52
CA LYS A 429 24.72 -17.23 -1.51
C LYS A 429 24.63 -15.80 -2.08
N TYR A 430 24.94 -15.58 -3.35
CA TYR A 430 24.98 -14.26 -3.98
C TYR A 430 23.91 -14.12 -5.06
N SER A 431 22.90 -13.29 -4.80
CA SER A 431 21.75 -13.14 -5.70
C SER A 431 22.10 -12.65 -7.10
N ALA A 432 22.99 -11.65 -7.22
CA ALA A 432 23.40 -11.11 -8.51
C ALA A 432 24.07 -12.20 -9.38
N LYS A 433 25.02 -12.97 -8.78
CA LYS A 433 25.73 -14.01 -9.52
C LYS A 433 24.84 -15.18 -9.89
N THR A 434 23.96 -15.61 -8.98
CA THR A 434 23.00 -16.69 -9.29
C THR A 434 21.98 -16.28 -10.34
N ARG A 435 21.63 -14.99 -10.47
CA ARG A 435 20.79 -14.45 -11.55
C ARG A 435 21.51 -14.53 -12.90
N GLU A 436 22.75 -14.04 -12.98
CA GLU A 436 23.56 -14.14 -14.21
C GLU A 436 23.65 -15.59 -14.70
N ILE A 437 23.91 -16.52 -13.79
CA ILE A 437 24.01 -17.95 -14.13
C ILE A 437 22.64 -18.50 -14.57
N ARG A 438 21.54 -18.19 -13.87
CA ARG A 438 20.19 -18.61 -14.27
C ARG A 438 19.87 -18.19 -15.71
N ASP A 439 20.16 -16.94 -16.05
CA ASP A 439 19.80 -16.36 -17.35
C ASP A 439 20.52 -17.04 -18.52
N ILE A 440 21.69 -17.65 -18.26
CA ILE A 440 22.43 -18.48 -19.23
C ILE A 440 21.97 -19.93 -19.16
N LEU A 441 21.85 -20.47 -17.95
CA LEU A 441 21.62 -21.89 -17.70
C LEU A 441 20.20 -22.35 -18.12
N VAL A 442 19.15 -21.58 -17.81
CA VAL A 442 17.77 -21.98 -18.10
C VAL A 442 17.55 -22.20 -19.61
N PRO A 443 17.96 -21.30 -20.52
CA PRO A 443 17.85 -21.56 -21.96
C PRO A 443 18.66 -22.76 -22.46
N MET A 444 19.71 -23.16 -21.77
CA MET A 444 20.47 -24.38 -22.11
C MET A 444 19.74 -25.64 -21.65
N LEU A 445 19.16 -25.61 -20.44
CA LEU A 445 18.37 -26.72 -19.90
C LEU A 445 17.10 -26.98 -20.72
N GLU A 446 16.46 -25.94 -21.23
CA GLU A 446 15.25 -26.05 -22.07
C GLU A 446 15.50 -26.70 -23.43
N LYS A 447 16.77 -26.84 -23.85
CA LYS A 447 17.17 -27.51 -25.12
C LYS A 447 17.41 -29.01 -24.97
N THR A 448 17.29 -29.58 -23.80
CA THR A 448 17.52 -31.02 -23.55
C THR A 448 16.38 -31.66 -22.80
N ASP A 449 16.05 -32.90 -23.17
CA ASP A 449 15.04 -33.74 -22.54
C ASP A 449 15.57 -34.58 -21.36
N ALA A 450 16.83 -34.37 -20.96
CA ALA A 450 17.46 -35.13 -19.89
C ALA A 450 16.72 -34.96 -18.53
N ALA A 451 16.70 -36.01 -17.73
CA ALA A 451 15.97 -36.03 -16.46
C ALA A 451 16.45 -34.93 -15.49
N TYR A 452 17.78 -34.73 -15.41
CA TYR A 452 18.35 -33.67 -14.58
C TYR A 452 17.87 -32.25 -14.98
N ALA A 453 17.71 -32.02 -16.30
CA ALA A 453 17.28 -30.73 -16.80
C ALA A 453 15.81 -30.46 -16.44
N LYS A 454 14.95 -31.44 -16.57
CA LYS A 454 13.53 -31.36 -16.19
C LYS A 454 13.41 -31.06 -14.69
N GLU A 455 14.15 -31.75 -13.84
CA GLU A 455 14.14 -31.54 -12.40
C GLU A 455 14.62 -30.15 -12.00
N ILE A 456 15.69 -29.64 -12.61
CA ILE A 456 16.17 -28.27 -12.35
C ILE A 456 15.16 -27.24 -12.86
N LEU A 457 14.56 -27.47 -14.03
CA LEU A 457 13.55 -26.57 -14.61
C LEU A 457 12.26 -26.49 -13.77
N GLU A 458 11.83 -27.59 -13.15
CA GLU A 458 10.72 -27.58 -12.19
C GLU A 458 11.02 -26.68 -10.97
N LEU A 459 12.30 -26.58 -10.61
CA LEU A 459 12.78 -25.77 -9.48
C LEU A 459 13.42 -24.44 -9.91
N LYS A 460 13.30 -24.05 -11.20
CA LYS A 460 14.03 -22.88 -11.75
C LYS A 460 13.82 -21.57 -11.00
N GLN A 461 12.67 -21.40 -10.35
CA GLN A 461 12.37 -20.23 -9.51
C GLN A 461 13.30 -20.10 -8.28
N TYR A 462 13.97 -21.18 -7.86
CA TYR A 462 14.90 -21.21 -6.73
C TYR A 462 16.37 -21.10 -7.15
N LEU A 463 16.67 -21.02 -8.44
CA LEU A 463 18.03 -20.80 -8.93
C LEU A 463 18.61 -19.46 -8.45
N VAL A 464 17.81 -18.40 -8.43
CA VAL A 464 18.21 -17.12 -7.84
C VAL A 464 18.03 -17.15 -6.33
N LYS A 465 19.04 -16.69 -5.57
CA LYS A 465 18.92 -16.58 -4.10
C LYS A 465 17.70 -15.71 -3.74
N LYS A 466 16.81 -16.26 -2.93
CA LYS A 466 15.66 -15.51 -2.41
C LYS A 466 16.08 -14.52 -1.34
N SER A 467 15.27 -13.49 -1.14
CA SER A 467 15.40 -12.52 -0.05
C SER A 467 14.24 -12.75 0.92
N GLN A 468 14.52 -13.39 2.06
CA GLN A 468 13.51 -13.74 3.05
C GLN A 468 13.32 -12.60 4.03
N TRP A 469 12.09 -12.11 4.15
CA TRP A 469 11.69 -11.04 5.08
C TRP A 469 10.59 -11.50 6.02
N ILE A 470 10.80 -11.25 7.32
CA ILE A 470 9.84 -11.48 8.39
C ILE A 470 9.38 -10.10 8.87
N ILE A 471 8.09 -9.80 8.70
CA ILE A 471 7.52 -8.46 8.88
C ILE A 471 6.46 -8.49 9.98
N GLY A 472 6.50 -7.54 10.91
CA GLY A 472 5.45 -7.39 11.90
C GLY A 472 5.59 -6.10 12.71
N GLY A 473 4.53 -5.76 13.45
CA GLY A 473 4.50 -4.60 14.34
C GLY A 473 5.17 -4.85 15.69
N ASP A 474 5.22 -3.80 16.50
CA ASP A 474 5.80 -3.86 17.85
C ASP A 474 5.04 -4.81 18.80
N GLY A 475 3.72 -4.91 18.70
CA GLY A 475 2.94 -5.85 19.48
C GLY A 475 3.33 -7.30 19.23
N TRP A 476 3.69 -7.66 18.01
CA TRP A 476 4.29 -8.94 17.68
C TRP A 476 5.70 -9.08 18.27
N ALA A 477 6.61 -8.20 17.89
CA ALA A 477 8.03 -8.38 18.15
C ALA A 477 8.43 -8.17 19.62
N TYR A 478 7.76 -7.27 20.35
CA TYR A 478 8.08 -6.96 21.74
C TYR A 478 7.28 -7.78 22.74
N ASP A 479 6.11 -8.30 22.35
CA ASP A 479 5.15 -8.95 23.24
C ASP A 479 4.90 -10.41 22.84
N ILE A 480 3.84 -10.66 22.06
CA ILE A 480 3.28 -12.00 21.89
C ILE A 480 4.18 -12.94 21.07
N GLY A 481 4.85 -12.43 20.02
CA GLY A 481 5.74 -13.19 19.15
C GLY A 481 7.20 -13.17 19.58
N TYR A 482 7.52 -12.57 20.75
CA TYR A 482 8.91 -12.39 21.16
C TYR A 482 9.66 -13.72 21.35
N GLY A 483 9.01 -14.74 21.88
CA GLY A 483 9.65 -16.04 22.11
C GLY A 483 10.15 -16.69 20.81
N GLY A 484 9.33 -16.69 19.76
CA GLY A 484 9.73 -17.15 18.43
C GLY A 484 10.76 -16.26 17.77
N LEU A 485 10.60 -14.93 17.91
CA LEU A 485 11.60 -13.99 17.43
C LEU A 485 12.98 -14.23 18.06
N ASP A 486 13.03 -14.43 19.37
CA ASP A 486 14.27 -14.74 20.10
C ASP A 486 14.92 -16.03 19.59
N HIS A 487 14.11 -17.08 19.35
CA HIS A 487 14.59 -18.34 18.78
C HIS A 487 15.20 -18.16 17.39
N VAL A 488 14.55 -17.40 16.52
CA VAL A 488 15.04 -17.12 15.16
C VAL A 488 16.33 -16.31 15.21
N LEU A 489 16.42 -15.31 16.08
CA LEU A 489 17.63 -14.51 16.29
C LEU A 489 18.80 -15.36 16.81
N ALA A 490 18.52 -16.41 17.60
CA ALA A 490 19.55 -17.34 18.11
C ALA A 490 20.05 -18.32 17.03
N SER A 491 19.38 -18.40 15.88
CA SER A 491 19.76 -19.29 14.77
C SER A 491 20.90 -18.72 13.93
N SER A 492 21.33 -19.48 12.90
CA SER A 492 22.27 -19.02 11.86
C SER A 492 21.58 -18.80 10.51
N GLU A 493 20.25 -18.84 10.48
CA GLU A 493 19.48 -18.74 9.24
C GLU A 493 19.56 -17.34 8.62
N ASP A 494 19.72 -17.28 7.31
CA ASP A 494 19.87 -16.03 6.56
C ASP A 494 18.50 -15.38 6.30
N VAL A 495 17.96 -14.74 7.33
CA VAL A 495 16.65 -14.09 7.32
C VAL A 495 16.73 -12.63 7.74
N ASN A 496 15.96 -11.80 7.08
CA ASN A 496 15.82 -10.38 7.40
C ASN A 496 14.51 -10.14 8.18
N ILE A 497 14.60 -9.47 9.31
CA ILE A 497 13.47 -9.12 10.16
C ILE A 497 13.29 -7.62 10.15
N ILE A 498 12.08 -7.14 9.86
CA ILE A 498 11.74 -5.74 10.07
C ILE A 498 10.58 -5.60 11.05
N VAL A 499 10.84 -4.86 12.12
CA VAL A 499 9.84 -4.48 13.13
C VAL A 499 9.34 -3.09 12.81
N LEU A 500 8.07 -2.97 12.43
CA LEU A 500 7.38 -1.70 12.19
C LEU A 500 6.91 -1.17 13.55
N ASP A 501 7.80 -0.41 14.20
CA ASP A 501 7.63 0.03 15.58
C ASP A 501 6.75 1.29 15.66
N THR A 502 5.46 1.09 15.83
CA THR A 502 4.48 2.17 16.07
C THR A 502 4.28 2.46 17.56
N GLU A 503 5.01 1.79 18.44
CA GLU A 503 4.97 1.96 19.91
C GLU A 503 3.61 1.69 20.56
N VAL A 504 2.67 1.11 19.81
CA VAL A 504 1.34 0.67 20.27
C VAL A 504 0.82 -0.48 19.40
N TYR A 505 -0.12 -1.26 19.92
CA TYR A 505 -0.93 -2.15 19.08
C TYR A 505 -1.84 -1.31 18.17
N SER A 506 -1.34 -0.90 17.02
CA SER A 506 -1.99 0.10 16.17
C SER A 506 -3.29 -0.41 15.53
N ASN A 507 -3.28 -1.62 14.98
CA ASN A 507 -4.44 -2.20 14.27
C ASN A 507 -5.66 -2.39 15.18
N THR A 508 -5.46 -2.90 16.38
CA THR A 508 -6.53 -3.13 17.36
C THR A 508 -7.01 -1.87 18.06
N GLY A 509 -6.35 -0.73 17.84
CA GLY A 509 -6.83 0.59 18.25
C GLY A 509 -6.00 1.31 19.31
N GLY A 510 -4.69 1.09 19.40
CA GLY A 510 -3.77 1.89 20.19
C GLY A 510 -3.60 1.44 21.63
N GLN A 511 -3.60 0.14 21.89
CA GLN A 511 -3.25 -0.43 23.19
C GLN A 511 -1.75 -0.33 23.46
N ALA A 512 -1.36 -0.16 24.72
CA ALA A 512 0.04 -0.14 25.12
C ALA A 512 0.72 -1.49 24.85
N SER A 513 1.91 -1.45 24.25
CA SER A 513 2.83 -2.59 24.11
C SER A 513 4.04 -2.44 25.01
N LYS A 514 4.95 -3.42 25.02
CA LYS A 514 6.26 -3.25 25.68
C LYS A 514 7.16 -2.26 24.95
N SER A 515 6.83 -1.87 23.71
CA SER A 515 7.49 -0.80 22.98
C SER A 515 7.01 0.60 23.37
N THR A 516 5.85 0.74 23.99
CA THR A 516 5.31 2.05 24.39
C THR A 516 6.25 2.73 25.39
N PRO A 517 6.67 4.01 25.14
CA PRO A 517 7.57 4.73 26.01
C PRO A 517 6.99 5.00 27.42
N THR A 518 7.87 5.23 28.40
CA THR A 518 7.46 5.68 29.73
C THR A 518 6.65 6.96 29.64
N ALA A 519 5.61 7.07 30.44
CA ALA A 519 4.65 8.17 30.52
C ALA A 519 3.76 8.38 29.27
N ALA A 520 3.95 7.64 28.19
CA ALA A 520 3.06 7.70 27.03
C ALA A 520 1.66 7.18 27.40
N VAL A 521 0.63 7.92 27.00
CA VAL A 521 -0.77 7.57 27.20
C VAL A 521 -1.24 6.71 26.03
N ALA A 522 -1.75 5.53 26.34
CA ALA A 522 -2.33 4.60 25.39
C ALA A 522 -3.52 3.88 26.03
N LYS A 523 -4.28 3.10 25.26
CA LYS A 523 -5.28 2.20 25.86
C LYS A 523 -4.58 1.21 26.80
N PHE A 524 -5.19 0.91 27.93
CA PHE A 524 -4.64 0.16 29.07
C PHE A 524 -3.46 0.85 29.80
N ALA A 525 -3.12 2.07 29.42
CA ALA A 525 -2.15 2.93 30.07
C ALA A 525 -2.69 4.38 30.12
N ALA A 526 -3.92 4.58 30.58
CA ALA A 526 -4.61 5.88 30.57
C ALA A 526 -3.94 6.94 31.46
N ALA A 527 -3.22 6.51 32.52
CA ALA A 527 -2.43 7.39 33.38
C ALA A 527 -0.96 7.56 32.91
N GLY A 528 -0.63 7.04 31.75
CA GLY A 528 0.73 6.92 31.24
C GLY A 528 1.38 5.59 31.62
N LYS A 529 2.19 5.04 30.72
CA LYS A 529 2.91 3.79 30.95
C LYS A 529 3.95 3.98 32.09
N SER A 530 3.90 3.13 33.10
CA SER A 530 4.74 3.22 34.29
C SER A 530 6.16 2.66 34.14
N VAL A 531 6.37 1.77 33.14
CA VAL A 531 7.64 1.07 32.94
C VAL A 531 8.34 1.51 31.67
N LYS A 532 9.67 1.34 31.63
CA LYS A 532 10.50 1.67 30.47
C LYS A 532 10.16 0.80 29.26
N LYS A 533 10.33 1.37 28.05
CA LYS A 533 10.29 0.63 26.79
C LYS A 533 11.32 -0.51 26.84
N LYS A 534 10.91 -1.71 26.44
CA LYS A 534 11.81 -2.85 26.26
C LYS A 534 12.87 -2.51 25.19
N ASP A 535 14.11 -2.76 25.49
CA ASP A 535 15.22 -2.49 24.56
C ASP A 535 15.48 -3.74 23.69
N LEU A 536 14.69 -3.91 22.65
CA LEU A 536 14.78 -5.06 21.74
C LEU A 536 16.13 -5.06 20.98
N ALA A 537 16.65 -3.88 20.64
CA ALA A 537 17.94 -3.78 19.97
C ALA A 537 19.09 -4.28 20.86
N ALA A 538 19.14 -3.86 22.11
CA ALA A 538 20.17 -4.33 23.06
C ALA A 538 20.08 -5.84 23.31
N ILE A 539 18.87 -6.39 23.38
CA ILE A 539 18.68 -7.84 23.51
C ILE A 539 19.24 -8.57 22.28
N ALA A 540 18.87 -8.13 21.05
CA ALA A 540 19.39 -8.71 19.83
C ALA A 540 20.92 -8.61 19.73
N MET A 541 21.50 -7.46 20.08
CA MET A 541 22.95 -7.25 20.10
C MET A 541 23.69 -8.19 21.06
N SER A 542 23.03 -8.71 22.11
CA SER A 542 23.64 -9.61 23.07
C SER A 542 24.06 -10.96 22.47
N TYR A 543 23.47 -11.38 21.35
CA TYR A 543 23.87 -12.59 20.62
C TYR A 543 25.22 -12.46 19.90
N GLY A 544 25.64 -11.26 19.53
CA GLY A 544 26.97 -10.96 18.95
C GLY A 544 27.16 -11.27 17.47
N HIS A 545 26.29 -12.09 16.85
CA HIS A 545 26.38 -12.46 15.41
C HIS A 545 25.28 -11.84 14.54
N ILE A 546 24.33 -11.15 15.14
CA ILE A 546 23.15 -10.58 14.46
C ILE A 546 23.48 -9.18 13.92
N TYR A 547 23.04 -8.85 12.71
CA TYR A 547 22.99 -7.48 12.26
C TYR A 547 21.81 -6.76 12.90
N VAL A 548 22.07 -5.65 13.59
CA VAL A 548 21.03 -4.88 14.30
C VAL A 548 21.06 -3.42 13.86
N ALA A 549 19.91 -2.89 13.43
CA ALA A 549 19.75 -1.48 13.11
C ALA A 549 18.47 -0.90 13.71
N GLN A 550 18.55 0.35 14.16
CA GLN A 550 17.39 1.18 14.50
C GLN A 550 17.33 2.35 13.53
N VAL A 551 16.19 2.55 12.89
CA VAL A 551 16.03 3.55 11.82
C VAL A 551 14.74 4.35 12.00
N SER A 552 14.78 5.60 11.51
CA SER A 552 13.59 6.41 11.31
C SER A 552 13.71 7.11 9.97
N MET A 553 12.82 6.80 9.03
CA MET A 553 12.86 7.32 7.66
C MET A 553 12.78 8.86 7.65
N GLY A 554 11.96 9.45 8.50
CA GLY A 554 11.84 10.90 8.62
C GLY A 554 13.10 11.59 9.15
N ALA A 555 13.88 10.91 9.99
CA ALA A 555 15.14 11.43 10.53
C ALA A 555 16.29 11.33 9.51
N ASN A 556 16.41 10.19 8.83
CA ASN A 556 17.47 9.99 7.84
C ASN A 556 17.10 8.90 6.82
N GLN A 557 16.64 9.32 5.65
CA GLN A 557 16.25 8.44 4.55
C GLN A 557 17.41 7.58 4.04
N GLN A 558 18.62 8.14 3.97
CA GLN A 558 19.82 7.43 3.50
C GLN A 558 20.27 6.35 4.49
N GLN A 559 20.12 6.58 5.79
CA GLN A 559 20.43 5.58 6.81
C GLN A 559 19.55 4.33 6.65
N TYR A 560 18.28 4.52 6.33
CA TYR A 560 17.38 3.38 6.11
C TYR A 560 17.81 2.56 4.88
N LEU A 561 18.09 3.20 3.75
CA LEU A 561 18.58 2.49 2.56
C LEU A 561 19.87 1.71 2.84
N LYS A 562 20.78 2.31 3.61
CA LYS A 562 22.00 1.62 4.05
C LYS A 562 21.69 0.40 4.90
N ALA A 563 20.79 0.54 5.89
CA ALA A 563 20.45 -0.52 6.82
C ALA A 563 19.84 -1.75 6.12
N ILE A 564 18.89 -1.56 5.18
CA ILE A 564 18.29 -2.71 4.46
C ILE A 564 19.29 -3.41 3.54
N LYS A 565 20.25 -2.69 2.97
CA LYS A 565 21.30 -3.28 2.15
C LYS A 565 22.33 -4.05 2.99
N GLU A 566 22.73 -3.51 4.13
CA GLU A 566 23.62 -4.20 5.06
C GLU A 566 22.97 -5.43 5.66
N ALA A 567 21.68 -5.37 5.99
CA ALA A 567 20.90 -6.52 6.44
C ALA A 567 20.86 -7.63 5.38
N GLU A 568 20.55 -7.30 4.13
CA GLU A 568 20.52 -8.27 3.02
C GLU A 568 21.90 -8.85 2.67
N ALA A 569 22.96 -8.11 2.92
CA ALA A 569 24.35 -8.57 2.69
C ALA A 569 24.89 -9.42 3.86
N HIS A 570 24.30 -9.32 5.04
CA HIS A 570 24.69 -10.10 6.20
C HIS A 570 24.30 -11.57 5.99
N GLN A 571 25.20 -12.49 6.36
CA GLN A 571 24.90 -13.93 6.30
C GLN A 571 24.53 -14.42 7.69
N GLY A 572 23.25 -14.49 7.96
CA GLY A 572 22.65 -14.80 9.23
C GLY A 572 21.47 -13.89 9.54
N PRO A 573 20.89 -13.99 10.75
CA PRO A 573 19.74 -13.17 11.11
C PRO A 573 20.07 -11.68 11.16
N SER A 574 19.18 -10.88 10.57
CA SER A 574 19.24 -9.42 10.64
C SER A 574 17.95 -8.88 11.24
N ILE A 575 18.03 -7.85 12.07
CA ILE A 575 16.86 -7.16 12.61
C ILE A 575 16.96 -5.66 12.42
N ILE A 576 15.94 -5.08 11.79
CA ILE A 576 15.77 -3.64 11.63
C ILE A 576 14.56 -3.21 12.43
N ILE A 577 14.73 -2.34 13.42
CA ILE A 577 13.66 -1.74 14.20
C ILE A 577 13.38 -0.36 13.58
N ALA A 578 12.26 -0.28 12.86
CA ALA A 578 11.88 0.89 12.08
C ALA A 578 10.80 1.69 12.82
N TYR A 579 11.15 2.84 13.37
CA TYR A 579 10.16 3.75 13.97
C TYR A 579 9.17 4.23 12.92
N ALA A 580 7.90 3.93 13.13
CA ALA A 580 6.82 4.19 12.18
C ALA A 580 5.75 5.10 12.80
N PRO A 581 5.71 6.39 12.44
CA PRO A 581 4.66 7.30 12.92
C PRO A 581 3.25 6.79 12.59
N CYS A 582 2.39 6.79 13.60
CA CYS A 582 1.03 6.27 13.51
C CYS A 582 -0.01 7.33 13.88
N ILE A 583 -1.21 7.24 13.33
CA ILE A 583 -2.34 8.11 13.67
C ILE A 583 -2.67 8.04 15.17
N ASN A 584 -2.39 6.90 15.83
CA ASN A 584 -2.57 6.73 17.28
C ASN A 584 -1.60 7.55 18.12
N HIS A 585 -0.49 8.08 17.56
CA HIS A 585 0.40 9.01 18.26
C HIS A 585 -0.23 10.39 18.49
N GLY A 586 -1.34 10.70 17.81
CA GLY A 586 -2.02 11.98 17.94
C GLY A 586 -1.15 13.16 17.48
N ILE A 587 -0.40 13.00 16.40
CA ILE A 587 0.47 14.03 15.83
C ILE A 587 -0.33 15.31 15.62
N LYS A 588 -0.01 16.38 16.36
CA LYS A 588 -0.79 17.63 16.39
C LYS A 588 -0.91 18.30 15.02
N LYS A 589 0.14 18.20 14.19
CA LYS A 589 0.17 18.77 12.85
C LYS A 589 -0.46 17.84 11.78
N GLY A 590 -0.98 16.67 12.20
CA GLY A 590 -1.60 15.67 11.34
C GLY A 590 -0.62 14.73 10.64
N MET A 591 -1.13 13.65 10.07
CA MET A 591 -0.34 12.58 9.44
C MET A 591 0.43 13.02 8.19
N SER A 592 0.12 14.17 7.60
CA SER A 592 0.94 14.75 6.53
C SER A 592 2.37 15.08 6.98
N LYS A 593 2.60 15.16 8.30
CA LYS A 593 3.91 15.40 8.91
C LYS A 593 4.61 14.13 9.40
N SER A 594 4.03 12.96 9.19
CA SER A 594 4.59 11.68 9.67
C SER A 594 6.04 11.44 9.28
N GLN A 595 6.50 12.02 8.18
CA GLN A 595 7.87 11.89 7.69
C GLN A 595 8.76 13.09 8.02
N THR A 596 8.30 14.01 8.85
CA THR A 596 9.04 15.21 9.26
C THR A 596 9.00 15.47 10.77
N GLU A 597 8.30 14.67 11.53
CA GLU A 597 8.25 14.63 13.00
C GLU A 597 8.73 13.27 13.51
#